data_d7050f2a45db2fb6d12a4b03af0b0caf
#
_entry.id   d7050f2a45db2fb6d12a4b03af0b0caf
#
_cell.length_a   1.000
_cell.length_b   1.000
_cell.length_c   1.000
_cell.angle_alpha   90.00
_cell.angle_beta   90.00
_cell.angle_gamma   90.00
#
_symmetry.space_group_name_H-M   'P 1'
#
loop_
_entity.id
_entity.type
_entity.pdbx_description
1 polymer ?
#
loop_
_entity_poly.entity_id
_entity_poly.type
_entity_poly.pdbx_seq_one_letter_code
_entity_poly.pdbx_strand_id
1 'polypeptide(L)'
;MISDSIAKYYSINSNTGELNWSKNNTYPFNSEIKKHKNKFFVIDYKNTLRCYKIEDGSECWNLQTEDSFTISNSKYSLIIIGDMVVFSNSIGDITAVDIESGLIIWQLPTQSSSIINETYNFKTSKLVSDGNSIFISNNKNEFYSIDVKTGTTNWISDIKSNITPVITGNLIFTVSNEGYLYAIEKNKGNIIRVTDLFKIYKQKKRKNIYPIGF
;
A
#
# COMPACT_ATOMS: atom_id res chain seq x y z
N MET A 1 -12.67 -8.82 -12.37
CA MET A 1 -13.40 -7.71 -11.71
C MET A 1 -12.74 -6.41 -12.11
N ILE A 2 -13.51 -5.38 -12.37
CA ILE A 2 -13.07 -4.07 -12.88
C ILE A 2 -13.86 -2.99 -12.13
N SER A 3 -13.25 -1.84 -11.91
CA SER A 3 -13.90 -0.64 -11.39
C SER A 3 -13.60 0.55 -12.30
N ASP A 4 -14.50 1.51 -12.35
CA ASP A 4 -14.32 2.75 -13.09
C ASP A 4 -14.13 3.97 -12.14
N SER A 5 -13.92 5.13 -12.74
CA SER A 5 -13.68 6.39 -12.01
C SER A 5 -14.96 7.05 -11.46
N ILE A 6 -16.14 6.52 -11.80
CA ILE A 6 -17.44 7.01 -11.34
C ILE A 6 -18.09 6.09 -10.30
N ALA A 7 -17.27 5.34 -9.55
CA ALA A 7 -17.68 4.46 -8.46
C ALA A 7 -18.49 3.22 -8.87
N LYS A 8 -18.48 2.82 -10.13
CA LYS A 8 -19.13 1.60 -10.58
C LYS A 8 -18.13 0.45 -10.67
N TYR A 9 -18.55 -0.75 -10.29
CA TYR A 9 -17.71 -1.94 -10.34
C TYR A 9 -18.47 -3.13 -10.94
N TYR A 10 -17.70 -4.03 -11.56
CA TYR A 10 -18.26 -5.06 -12.44
C TYR A 10 -17.56 -6.39 -12.23
N SER A 11 -18.31 -7.47 -12.36
CA SER A 11 -17.78 -8.81 -12.61
C SER A 11 -18.03 -9.18 -14.06
N ILE A 12 -16.98 -9.56 -14.76
CA ILE A 12 -17.03 -9.95 -16.17
C ILE A 12 -16.43 -11.34 -16.27
N ASN A 13 -17.03 -12.20 -17.04
CA ASN A 13 -16.49 -13.51 -17.39
C ASN A 13 -15.23 -13.29 -18.25
N SER A 14 -14.08 -13.78 -17.80
CA SER A 14 -12.81 -13.58 -18.49
C SER A 14 -12.69 -14.30 -19.82
N ASN A 15 -13.48 -15.35 -20.04
CA ASN A 15 -13.43 -16.15 -21.25
C ASN A 15 -14.40 -15.65 -22.33
N THR A 16 -15.61 -15.23 -21.91
CA THR A 16 -16.67 -14.82 -22.86
C THR A 16 -16.81 -13.31 -22.99
N GLY A 17 -16.30 -12.53 -22.01
CA GLY A 17 -16.50 -11.10 -21.94
C GLY A 17 -17.89 -10.68 -21.44
N GLU A 18 -18.76 -11.62 -21.09
CA GLU A 18 -20.12 -11.35 -20.64
C GLU A 18 -20.13 -10.75 -19.23
N LEU A 19 -21.06 -9.82 -19.01
CA LEU A 19 -21.28 -9.19 -17.71
C LEU A 19 -21.99 -10.18 -16.78
N ASN A 20 -21.37 -10.56 -15.67
CA ASN A 20 -22.03 -11.34 -14.63
C ASN A 20 -22.93 -10.44 -13.78
N TRP A 21 -22.41 -9.33 -13.29
CA TRP A 21 -23.12 -8.32 -12.51
C TRP A 21 -22.40 -6.98 -12.50
N SER A 22 -23.12 -5.90 -12.18
CA SER A 22 -22.56 -4.57 -11.92
C SER A 22 -23.23 -3.93 -10.72
N LYS A 23 -22.47 -3.14 -9.96
CA LYS A 23 -22.89 -2.42 -8.75
C LYS A 23 -22.28 -1.03 -8.71
N ASN A 24 -22.84 -0.17 -7.89
CA ASN A 24 -22.32 1.16 -7.61
C ASN A 24 -21.84 1.23 -6.15
N ASN A 25 -20.71 1.89 -5.93
CA ASN A 25 -20.28 2.33 -4.62
C ASN A 25 -20.61 3.82 -4.46
N THR A 26 -20.50 4.36 -3.25
CA THR A 26 -20.69 5.79 -2.99
C THR A 26 -19.52 6.61 -3.54
N TYR A 27 -18.32 6.09 -3.41
CA TYR A 27 -17.07 6.73 -3.87
C TYR A 27 -16.27 5.78 -4.76
N PRO A 28 -15.51 6.29 -5.74
CA PRO A 28 -14.63 5.46 -6.56
C PRO A 28 -13.59 4.73 -5.71
N PHE A 29 -13.14 3.58 -6.18
CA PHE A 29 -12.07 2.83 -5.54
C PHE A 29 -10.70 3.48 -5.82
N ASN A 30 -9.89 3.60 -4.78
CA ASN A 30 -8.53 4.15 -4.85
C ASN A 30 -7.45 3.12 -4.48
N SER A 31 -7.73 1.85 -4.58
CA SER A 31 -6.78 0.76 -4.41
C SER A 31 -6.86 -0.26 -5.54
N GLU A 32 -5.93 -1.21 -5.54
CA GLU A 32 -6.10 -2.45 -6.32
C GLU A 32 -7.20 -3.31 -5.70
N ILE A 33 -7.86 -4.11 -6.53
CA ILE A 33 -8.81 -5.13 -6.06
C ILE A 33 -8.02 -6.37 -5.63
N LYS A 34 -8.12 -6.78 -4.37
CA LYS A 34 -7.54 -8.03 -3.86
C LYS A 34 -8.64 -9.04 -3.59
N LYS A 35 -8.40 -10.27 -4.01
CA LYS A 35 -9.35 -11.39 -3.85
C LYS A 35 -8.82 -12.39 -2.83
N HIS A 36 -9.72 -12.89 -2.00
CA HIS A 36 -9.47 -14.01 -1.10
C HIS A 36 -10.71 -14.88 -1.00
N LYS A 37 -10.59 -16.16 -1.33
CA LYS A 37 -11.73 -17.09 -1.36
C LYS A 37 -12.89 -16.52 -2.19
N ASN A 38 -14.07 -16.38 -1.60
CA ASN A 38 -15.28 -15.85 -2.22
C ASN A 38 -15.50 -14.34 -2.03
N LYS A 39 -14.50 -13.63 -1.49
CA LYS A 39 -14.55 -12.20 -1.19
C LYS A 39 -13.53 -11.40 -2.01
N PHE A 40 -13.79 -10.11 -2.16
CA PHE A 40 -12.80 -9.16 -2.62
C PHE A 40 -12.80 -7.89 -1.77
N PHE A 41 -11.65 -7.24 -1.74
CA PHE A 41 -11.36 -6.09 -0.89
C PHE A 41 -10.85 -4.94 -1.72
N VAL A 42 -11.29 -3.74 -1.38
CA VAL A 42 -10.89 -2.48 -2.00
C VAL A 42 -10.93 -1.37 -0.96
N ILE A 43 -10.18 -0.28 -1.22
CA ILE A 43 -10.28 0.95 -0.45
C ILE A 43 -10.80 2.03 -1.38
N ASP A 44 -11.77 2.81 -0.93
CA ASP A 44 -12.29 3.95 -1.68
C ASP A 44 -11.57 5.27 -1.34
N TYR A 45 -11.90 6.34 -2.07
CA TYR A 45 -11.30 7.66 -1.87
C TYR A 45 -11.57 8.30 -0.50
N LYS A 46 -12.50 7.73 0.28
CA LYS A 46 -12.82 8.16 1.65
C LYS A 46 -12.14 7.31 2.73
N ASN A 47 -11.04 6.62 2.37
CA ASN A 47 -10.32 5.73 3.27
C ASN A 47 -11.19 4.62 3.88
N THR A 48 -12.26 4.22 3.18
CA THR A 48 -13.10 3.12 3.62
C THR A 48 -12.61 1.83 2.96
N LEU A 49 -12.11 0.90 3.78
CA LEU A 49 -11.89 -0.49 3.35
C LEU A 49 -13.24 -1.18 3.25
N ARG A 50 -13.48 -1.84 2.13
CA ARG A 50 -14.73 -2.55 1.84
C ARG A 50 -14.48 -3.98 1.45
N CYS A 51 -15.32 -4.86 1.98
CA CYS A 51 -15.41 -6.26 1.62
C CYS A 51 -16.68 -6.50 0.80
N TYR A 52 -16.55 -7.21 -0.30
CA TYR A 52 -17.66 -7.62 -1.15
C TYR A 52 -17.60 -9.10 -1.45
N LYS A 53 -18.77 -9.72 -1.68
CA LYS A 53 -18.85 -11.08 -2.23
C LYS A 53 -18.55 -11.07 -3.73
N ILE A 54 -17.80 -12.08 -4.18
CA ILE A 54 -17.46 -12.22 -5.61
C ILE A 54 -18.69 -12.61 -6.43
N GLU A 55 -19.60 -13.38 -5.84
CA GLU A 55 -20.76 -13.97 -6.50
C GLU A 55 -21.70 -12.89 -7.06
N ASP A 56 -22.09 -11.93 -6.24
CA ASP A 56 -23.12 -10.95 -6.57
C ASP A 56 -22.71 -9.49 -6.35
N GLY A 57 -21.50 -9.25 -5.83
CA GLY A 57 -21.01 -7.92 -5.51
C GLY A 57 -21.68 -7.27 -4.29
N SER A 58 -22.43 -8.01 -3.46
CA SER A 58 -22.99 -7.47 -2.22
C SER A 58 -21.90 -7.19 -1.19
N GLU A 59 -22.05 -6.09 -0.44
CA GLU A 59 -21.12 -5.73 0.63
C GLU A 59 -21.24 -6.71 1.80
N CYS A 60 -20.09 -7.19 2.31
CA CYS A 60 -20.01 -8.02 3.52
C CYS A 60 -19.93 -7.14 4.77
N TRP A 61 -18.97 -6.23 4.74
CA TRP A 61 -18.69 -5.25 5.77
C TRP A 61 -17.86 -4.09 5.19
N ASN A 62 -17.77 -3.00 5.94
CA ASN A 62 -16.86 -1.90 5.63
C ASN A 62 -16.25 -1.35 6.92
N LEU A 63 -15.08 -0.73 6.80
CA LEU A 63 -14.37 -0.05 7.86
C LEU A 63 -13.86 1.30 7.34
N GLN A 64 -14.40 2.36 7.87
CA GLN A 64 -13.89 3.71 7.60
C GLN A 64 -12.77 4.05 8.58
N THR A 65 -11.62 4.46 8.05
CA THR A 65 -10.52 5.00 8.84
C THR A 65 -10.51 6.52 8.75
N GLU A 66 -9.58 7.17 9.49
CA GLU A 66 -9.44 8.63 9.42
C GLU A 66 -9.25 9.11 7.99
N ASP A 67 -9.97 10.17 7.65
CA ASP A 67 -9.94 10.80 6.34
C ASP A 67 -9.08 12.07 6.40
N SER A 68 -8.23 12.27 5.39
CA SER A 68 -7.55 13.56 5.22
C SER A 68 -8.38 14.46 4.33
N PHE A 69 -8.30 15.77 4.56
CA PHE A 69 -8.92 16.77 3.67
C PHE A 69 -8.37 16.76 2.25
N THR A 70 -7.25 16.04 2.04
CA THR A 70 -6.56 15.97 0.75
C THR A 70 -6.73 14.61 0.12
N ILE A 71 -7.27 14.58 -1.09
CA ILE A 71 -7.35 13.36 -1.90
C ILE A 71 -5.97 13.08 -2.47
N SER A 72 -5.38 11.97 -2.08
CA SER A 72 -4.13 11.51 -2.69
C SER A 72 -4.39 10.99 -4.11
N ASN A 73 -3.60 11.44 -5.08
CA ASN A 73 -3.59 10.85 -6.42
C ASN A 73 -2.88 9.49 -6.48
N SER A 74 -2.25 9.07 -5.39
CA SER A 74 -1.60 7.76 -5.30
C SER A 74 -2.61 6.70 -4.87
N LYS A 75 -2.57 5.54 -5.51
CA LYS A 75 -3.39 4.39 -5.09
C LYS A 75 -2.95 3.89 -3.73
N TYR A 76 -3.89 3.65 -2.85
CA TYR A 76 -3.65 3.04 -1.55
C TYR A 76 -3.19 1.60 -1.69
N SER A 77 -2.33 1.18 -0.80
CA SER A 77 -1.83 -0.19 -0.80
C SER A 77 -2.69 -1.09 0.06
N LEU A 78 -2.94 -2.28 -0.45
CA LEU A 78 -3.75 -3.32 0.18
C LEU A 78 -3.10 -4.67 -0.09
N ILE A 79 -2.84 -5.45 0.96
CA ILE A 79 -2.34 -6.83 0.86
C ILE A 79 -3.16 -7.77 1.74
N ILE A 80 -3.15 -9.05 1.40
CA ILE A 80 -3.78 -10.11 2.19
C ILE A 80 -2.69 -11.02 2.73
N ILE A 81 -2.70 -11.27 4.05
CA ILE A 81 -1.74 -12.12 4.74
C ILE A 81 -2.53 -13.07 5.65
N GLY A 82 -2.57 -14.36 5.31
CA GLY A 82 -3.41 -15.32 6.02
C GLY A 82 -4.87 -14.89 6.04
N ASP A 83 -5.44 -14.76 7.23
CA ASP A 83 -6.82 -14.32 7.44
C ASP A 83 -6.94 -12.80 7.77
N MET A 84 -5.93 -12.01 7.39
CA MET A 84 -5.91 -10.56 7.58
C MET A 84 -5.85 -9.81 6.26
N VAL A 85 -6.53 -8.67 6.20
CA VAL A 85 -6.31 -7.61 5.21
C VAL A 85 -5.49 -6.52 5.88
N VAL A 86 -4.35 -6.18 5.30
CA VAL A 86 -3.50 -5.07 5.77
C VAL A 86 -3.49 -3.98 4.70
N PHE A 87 -3.71 -2.75 5.12
CA PHE A 87 -3.80 -1.63 4.19
C PHE A 87 -3.23 -0.34 4.77
N SER A 88 -2.85 0.58 3.88
CA SER A 88 -2.47 1.96 4.23
C SER A 88 -3.57 2.93 3.78
N ASN A 89 -3.82 3.96 4.57
CA ASN A 89 -4.74 5.05 4.25
C ASN A 89 -4.02 6.29 3.68
N SER A 90 -4.75 7.39 3.45
CA SER A 90 -4.23 8.63 2.85
C SER A 90 -3.22 9.38 3.72
N ILE A 91 -3.25 9.16 5.03
CA ILE A 91 -2.30 9.76 6.00
C ILE A 91 -1.12 8.82 6.31
N GLY A 92 -1.11 7.63 5.70
CA GLY A 92 -0.02 6.66 5.85
C GLY A 92 -0.19 5.66 6.98
N ASP A 93 -1.25 5.75 7.78
CA ASP A 93 -1.51 4.77 8.83
C ASP A 93 -1.72 3.38 8.24
N ILE A 94 -1.21 2.39 8.93
CA ILE A 94 -1.30 1.00 8.53
C ILE A 94 -2.26 0.29 9.46
N THR A 95 -3.27 -0.34 8.90
CA THR A 95 -4.31 -1.04 9.65
C THR A 95 -4.41 -2.48 9.18
N ALA A 96 -4.46 -3.41 10.12
CA ALA A 96 -4.80 -4.82 9.88
C ALA A 96 -6.20 -5.12 10.41
N VAL A 97 -6.98 -5.82 9.61
CA VAL A 97 -8.33 -6.23 9.94
C VAL A 97 -8.52 -7.72 9.67
N ASP A 98 -9.37 -8.34 10.45
CA ASP A 98 -9.83 -9.71 10.24
C ASP A 98 -10.70 -9.79 8.97
N ILE A 99 -10.40 -10.72 8.10
CA ILE A 99 -11.08 -10.89 6.79
C ILE A 99 -12.56 -11.21 6.93
N GLU A 100 -12.94 -11.96 7.94
CA GLU A 100 -14.32 -12.41 8.09
C GLU A 100 -15.22 -11.35 8.73
N SER A 101 -14.75 -10.74 9.81
CA SER A 101 -15.53 -9.79 10.61
C SER A 101 -15.34 -8.32 10.24
N GLY A 102 -14.21 -7.96 9.60
CA GLY A 102 -13.84 -6.57 9.36
C GLY A 102 -13.38 -5.81 10.62
N LEU A 103 -13.16 -6.51 11.74
CA LEU A 103 -12.70 -5.90 12.97
C LEU A 103 -11.21 -5.62 12.92
N ILE A 104 -10.80 -4.48 13.49
CA ILE A 104 -9.39 -4.09 13.59
C ILE A 104 -8.67 -5.06 14.52
N ILE A 105 -7.57 -5.66 14.03
CA ILE A 105 -6.66 -6.48 14.82
C ILE A 105 -5.61 -5.57 15.45
N TRP A 106 -4.99 -4.70 14.64
CA TRP A 106 -4.06 -3.68 15.08
C TRP A 106 -4.03 -2.49 14.11
N GLN A 107 -3.56 -1.35 14.62
CA GLN A 107 -3.33 -0.14 13.82
C GLN A 107 -2.02 0.50 14.24
N LEU A 108 -1.21 0.89 13.27
CA LEU A 108 0.05 1.59 13.45
C LEU A 108 -0.05 2.98 12.78
N PRO A 109 -0.14 4.06 13.57
CA PRO A 109 0.01 5.40 13.03
C PRO A 109 1.48 5.63 12.63
N THR A 110 1.72 6.11 11.40
CA THR A 110 3.05 6.40 10.90
C THR A 110 3.38 7.88 10.89
N GLN A 111 2.43 8.74 11.24
CA GLN A 111 2.66 10.18 11.35
C GLN A 111 2.44 10.68 12.77
N SER A 112 3.33 11.55 13.24
CA SER A 112 3.08 12.32 14.45
C SER A 112 2.04 13.41 14.17
N SER A 113 1.12 13.62 15.09
CA SER A 113 -0.02 14.55 15.03
C SER A 113 0.33 16.02 14.73
N SER A 114 1.61 16.39 14.76
CA SER A 114 2.08 17.76 14.49
C SER A 114 2.22 18.12 13.00
N ILE A 115 1.96 17.20 12.06
CA ILE A 115 2.30 17.39 10.63
C ILE A 115 1.04 17.43 9.74
N ILE A 116 -0.09 17.87 10.26
CA ILE A 116 -1.35 17.99 9.47
C ILE A 116 -1.17 18.90 8.23
N ASN A 117 -0.24 19.85 8.24
CA ASN A 117 -0.01 20.75 7.11
C ASN A 117 0.87 20.21 5.98
N GLU A 118 1.50 19.04 6.14
CA GLU A 118 2.40 18.46 5.13
C GLU A 118 1.83 17.23 4.39
N THR A 119 0.56 16.90 4.61
CA THR A 119 -0.08 15.73 3.99
C THR A 119 -0.21 15.83 2.47
N TYR A 120 -0.14 17.04 1.90
CA TYR A 120 -0.27 17.26 0.46
C TYR A 120 0.74 16.49 -0.41
N ASN A 121 1.93 16.23 0.10
CA ASN A 121 3.02 15.56 -0.60
C ASN A 121 3.40 14.21 0.02
N PHE A 122 2.61 13.70 0.95
CA PHE A 122 2.92 12.42 1.56
C PHE A 122 2.70 11.28 0.57
N LYS A 123 3.72 10.45 0.41
CA LYS A 123 3.70 9.28 -0.48
C LYS A 123 4.33 8.09 0.22
N THR A 124 3.68 6.97 0.11
CA THR A 124 4.20 5.68 0.57
C THR A 124 4.50 4.76 -0.61
N SER A 125 5.38 3.80 -0.40
CA SER A 125 5.49 2.64 -1.26
C SER A 125 4.24 1.75 -1.12
N LYS A 126 4.12 0.74 -1.98
CA LYS A 126 3.18 -0.35 -1.71
C LYS A 126 3.70 -1.20 -0.54
N LEU A 127 2.76 -1.77 0.22
CA LEU A 127 3.03 -2.79 1.23
C LEU A 127 3.54 -4.06 0.56
N VAL A 128 4.60 -4.65 1.09
CA VAL A 128 5.03 -6.01 0.75
C VAL A 128 5.23 -6.81 2.02
N SER A 129 5.08 -8.13 1.96
CA SER A 129 5.25 -9.01 3.12
C SER A 129 5.94 -10.29 2.73
N ASP A 130 6.69 -10.85 3.68
CA ASP A 130 7.24 -12.20 3.61
C ASP A 130 6.41 -13.22 4.43
N GLY A 131 5.27 -12.79 4.95
CA GLY A 131 4.38 -13.60 5.82
C GLY A 131 4.60 -13.37 7.32
N ASN A 132 5.78 -12.94 7.75
CA ASN A 132 6.10 -12.63 9.15
C ASN A 132 6.22 -11.12 9.40
N SER A 133 6.77 -10.42 8.42
CA SER A 133 6.97 -8.97 8.48
C SER A 133 6.33 -8.28 7.27
N ILE A 134 5.91 -7.05 7.48
CA ILE A 134 5.43 -6.13 6.45
C ILE A 134 6.48 -5.05 6.27
N PHE A 135 6.76 -4.69 5.03
CA PHE A 135 7.73 -3.66 4.67
C PHE A 135 7.03 -2.56 3.87
N ILE A 136 7.27 -1.32 4.28
CA ILE A 136 6.77 -0.11 3.64
C ILE A 136 7.75 1.04 3.85
N SER A 137 7.87 1.90 2.86
CA SER A 137 8.65 3.13 2.95
C SER A 137 7.80 4.35 2.62
N ASN A 138 8.27 5.52 3.01
CA ASN A 138 7.63 6.79 2.68
C ASN A 138 8.65 7.83 2.21
N ASN A 139 8.16 8.97 1.77
CA ASN A 139 8.99 10.09 1.33
C ASN A 139 9.45 11.02 2.47
N LYS A 140 9.29 10.59 3.72
CA LYS A 140 9.75 11.29 4.94
C LYS A 140 10.99 10.64 5.58
N ASN A 141 11.73 9.84 4.80
CA ASN A 141 12.92 9.10 5.21
C ASN A 141 12.65 7.92 6.16
N GLU A 142 11.50 7.29 6.05
CA GLU A 142 11.17 6.18 6.92
C GLU A 142 10.89 4.93 6.09
N PHE A 143 11.68 3.89 6.36
CA PHE A 143 11.47 2.55 5.86
C PHE A 143 11.21 1.62 7.05
N TYR A 144 10.00 1.10 7.13
CA TYR A 144 9.53 0.27 8.24
C TYR A 144 9.60 -1.21 7.94
N SER A 145 9.95 -1.99 8.97
CA SER A 145 9.58 -3.39 9.11
C SER A 145 8.62 -3.52 10.28
N ILE A 146 7.49 -4.14 10.05
CA ILE A 146 6.39 -4.25 11.00
C ILE A 146 6.06 -5.73 11.19
N ASP A 147 5.92 -6.18 12.42
CA ASP A 147 5.46 -7.54 12.73
C ASP A 147 4.01 -7.72 12.27
N VAL A 148 3.76 -8.79 11.48
CA VAL A 148 2.45 -9.06 10.91
C VAL A 148 1.37 -9.28 11.96
N LYS A 149 1.71 -9.96 13.07
CA LYS A 149 0.73 -10.39 14.07
C LYS A 149 0.35 -9.28 15.04
N THR A 150 1.33 -8.46 15.42
CA THR A 150 1.16 -7.46 16.50
C THR A 150 1.05 -6.04 15.99
N GLY A 151 1.48 -5.76 14.74
CA GLY A 151 1.59 -4.40 14.22
C GLY A 151 2.73 -3.59 14.83
N THR A 152 3.58 -4.20 15.66
CA THR A 152 4.72 -3.50 16.27
C THR A 152 5.84 -3.31 15.24
N THR A 153 6.53 -2.19 15.34
CA THR A 153 7.69 -1.91 14.49
C THR A 153 8.89 -2.75 14.94
N ASN A 154 9.42 -3.58 14.04
CA ASN A 154 10.65 -4.34 14.26
C ASN A 154 11.87 -3.44 14.16
N TRP A 155 11.92 -2.62 13.11
CA TRP A 155 12.97 -1.62 12.87
C TRP A 155 12.49 -0.53 11.91
N ILE A 156 13.17 0.62 11.95
CA ILE A 156 13.04 1.73 11.03
C ILE A 156 14.42 2.06 10.48
N SER A 157 14.53 2.28 9.18
CA SER A 157 15.75 2.76 8.50
C SER A 157 15.48 4.10 7.83
N ASP A 158 16.49 4.98 7.85
CA ASP A 158 16.43 6.32 7.24
C ASP A 158 16.60 6.23 5.72
N ILE A 159 15.53 5.87 5.01
CA ILE A 159 15.51 5.73 3.56
C ILE A 159 14.26 6.39 3.00
N LYS A 160 14.46 7.42 2.18
CA LYS A 160 13.39 8.15 1.50
C LYS A 160 13.03 7.47 0.19
N SER A 161 11.98 6.68 0.19
CA SER A 161 11.51 5.97 -0.99
C SER A 161 9.97 5.86 -1.03
N ASN A 162 9.42 5.98 -2.21
CA ASN A 162 8.01 5.64 -2.49
C ASN A 162 7.89 4.51 -3.52
N ILE A 163 9.01 3.84 -3.80
CA ILE A 163 9.05 2.70 -4.71
C ILE A 163 8.79 1.42 -3.93
N THR A 164 7.99 0.53 -4.51
CA THR A 164 7.68 -0.77 -3.91
C THR A 164 8.97 -1.57 -3.68
N PRO A 165 9.29 -1.97 -2.44
CA PRO A 165 10.47 -2.76 -2.17
C PRO A 165 10.33 -4.19 -2.70
N VAL A 166 11.47 -4.83 -2.99
CA VAL A 166 11.54 -6.22 -3.43
C VAL A 166 12.28 -7.04 -2.39
N ILE A 167 11.66 -8.15 -1.97
CA ILE A 167 12.24 -9.08 -0.99
C ILE A 167 12.87 -10.25 -1.74
N THR A 168 14.14 -10.55 -1.44
CA THR A 168 14.87 -11.69 -1.99
C THR A 168 15.73 -12.31 -0.89
N GLY A 169 15.34 -13.52 -0.44
CA GLY A 169 16.03 -14.21 0.67
C GLY A 169 16.06 -13.35 1.94
N ASN A 170 17.24 -13.02 2.42
CA ASN A 170 17.44 -12.19 3.62
C ASN A 170 17.70 -10.71 3.29
N LEU A 171 17.45 -10.30 2.06
CA LEU A 171 17.66 -8.93 1.61
C LEU A 171 16.37 -8.28 1.13
N ILE A 172 16.30 -6.97 1.32
CA ILE A 172 15.27 -6.10 0.75
C ILE A 172 15.99 -5.09 -0.15
N PHE A 173 15.45 -4.90 -1.34
CA PHE A 173 15.92 -3.90 -2.28
C PHE A 173 14.88 -2.80 -2.46
N THR A 174 15.31 -1.54 -2.43
CA THR A 174 14.50 -0.39 -2.79
C THR A 174 15.37 0.68 -3.43
N VAL A 175 14.73 1.59 -4.17
CA VAL A 175 15.43 2.75 -4.77
C VAL A 175 14.92 4.01 -4.11
N SER A 176 15.84 4.83 -3.60
CA SER A 176 15.47 6.11 -3.00
C SER A 176 15.03 7.13 -4.06
N ASN A 177 14.33 8.16 -3.60
CA ASN A 177 13.88 9.25 -4.48
C ASN A 177 15.05 10.02 -5.12
N GLU A 178 16.26 9.93 -4.54
CA GLU A 178 17.51 10.49 -5.04
C GLU A 178 18.22 9.59 -6.07
N GLY A 179 17.70 8.36 -6.29
CA GLY A 179 18.26 7.42 -7.28
C GLY A 179 19.38 6.52 -6.74
N TYR A 180 19.36 6.22 -5.45
CA TYR A 180 20.24 5.22 -4.85
C TYR A 180 19.52 3.90 -4.67
N LEU A 181 20.11 2.81 -5.16
CA LEU A 181 19.66 1.45 -4.86
C LEU A 181 20.23 1.03 -3.52
N TYR A 182 19.35 0.67 -2.60
CA TYR A 182 19.68 0.13 -1.28
C TYR A 182 19.48 -1.36 -1.26
N ALA A 183 20.45 -2.09 -0.69
CA ALA A 183 20.30 -3.46 -0.23
C ALA A 183 20.30 -3.44 1.30
N ILE A 184 19.23 -3.94 1.91
CA ILE A 184 18.94 -3.86 3.34
C ILE A 184 18.85 -5.27 3.89
N GLU A 185 19.45 -5.53 5.05
CA GLU A 185 19.25 -6.77 5.79
C GLU A 185 17.83 -6.83 6.34
N LYS A 186 17.07 -7.85 5.93
CA LYS A 186 15.64 -7.95 6.20
C LYS A 186 15.30 -7.94 7.70
N ASN A 187 16.10 -8.65 8.52
CA ASN A 187 15.76 -8.86 9.92
C ASN A 187 16.13 -7.68 10.84
N LYS A 188 17.16 -6.91 10.48
CA LYS A 188 17.69 -5.83 11.33
C LYS A 188 17.58 -4.44 10.73
N GLY A 189 17.24 -4.35 9.44
CA GLY A 189 17.19 -3.05 8.74
C GLY A 189 18.55 -2.42 8.43
N ASN A 190 19.66 -3.15 8.64
CA ASN A 190 20.99 -2.64 8.36
C ASN A 190 21.19 -2.45 6.85
N ILE A 191 21.71 -1.30 6.45
CA ILE A 191 22.05 -1.03 5.05
C ILE A 191 23.36 -1.78 4.73
N ILE A 192 23.27 -2.81 3.90
CA ILE A 192 24.42 -3.63 3.47
C ILE A 192 25.17 -2.94 2.33
N ARG A 193 24.44 -2.33 1.40
CA ARG A 193 25.02 -1.69 0.23
C ARG A 193 24.14 -0.57 -0.28
N VAL A 194 24.81 0.50 -0.74
CA VAL A 194 24.18 1.60 -1.47
C VAL A 194 24.90 1.74 -2.82
N THR A 195 24.12 1.79 -3.89
CA THR A 195 24.64 1.96 -5.25
C THR A 195 24.00 3.17 -5.91
N ASP A 196 24.81 4.13 -6.35
CA ASP A 196 24.34 5.28 -7.14
C ASP A 196 24.02 4.79 -8.56
N LEU A 197 22.74 4.76 -8.94
CA LEU A 197 22.28 4.32 -10.24
C LEU A 197 22.66 5.29 -11.37
N PHE A 198 22.98 6.54 -11.03
CA PHE A 198 23.26 7.59 -12.01
C PHE A 198 24.74 7.99 -12.07
N LYS A 199 25.61 7.27 -11.37
CA LYS A 199 27.07 7.53 -11.33
C LYS A 199 27.70 7.57 -12.73
N ILE A 200 27.17 6.79 -13.66
CA ILE A 200 27.68 6.68 -15.04
C ILE A 200 27.32 7.90 -15.87
N TYR A 201 26.20 8.55 -15.56
CA TYR A 201 25.77 9.75 -16.28
C TYR A 201 26.49 10.95 -15.64
N LYS A 202 27.63 11.38 -16.20
CA LYS A 202 28.31 12.63 -15.81
C LYS A 202 27.30 13.75 -15.72
N GLN A 203 27.06 14.23 -14.52
CA GLN A 203 25.97 15.08 -14.12
C GLN A 203 25.80 16.33 -14.98
N LYS A 204 24.71 16.42 -15.68
CA LYS A 204 24.03 17.69 -15.84
C LYS A 204 22.62 17.54 -15.24
N LYS A 205 22.51 17.95 -13.95
CA LYS A 205 21.26 18.16 -13.20
C LYS A 205 20.38 16.92 -12.97
N ARG A 206 20.53 16.29 -11.81
CA ARG A 206 19.50 15.43 -11.17
C ARG A 206 18.26 16.27 -10.84
N LYS A 207 17.49 16.67 -11.85
CA LYS A 207 16.19 17.30 -11.65
C LYS A 207 15.13 16.25 -11.90
N ASN A 208 14.40 15.89 -10.83
CA ASN A 208 13.14 15.16 -10.84
C ASN A 208 13.13 13.87 -11.69
N ILE A 209 13.69 12.80 -11.12
CA ILE A 209 13.49 11.46 -11.67
C ILE A 209 12.15 10.98 -11.19
N TYR A 210 11.18 10.96 -12.09
CA TYR A 210 9.95 10.24 -11.88
C TYR A 210 10.24 8.75 -11.98
N PRO A 211 9.82 7.91 -11.02
CA PRO A 211 9.98 6.47 -11.15
C PRO A 211 9.24 6.02 -12.40
N ILE A 212 9.96 5.36 -13.31
CA ILE A 212 9.34 4.65 -14.41
C ILE A 212 8.59 3.49 -13.76
N GLY A 213 7.26 3.57 -13.79
CA GLY A 213 6.43 2.47 -13.30
C GLY A 213 6.58 1.27 -14.24
N PHE A 214 6.90 0.12 -13.65
CA PHE A 214 6.70 -1.19 -14.26
C PHE A 214 5.35 -1.75 -13.82
#